data_b36b394518b8b86951d51e678651b4f2
#
_entry.id   b36b394518b8b86951d51e678651b4f2
#
_cell.length_a   1.000
_cell.length_b   1.000
_cell.length_c   1.000
_cell.angle_alpha   90.00
_cell.angle_beta   90.00
_cell.angle_gamma   90.00
#
_symmetry.space_group_name_H-M   'P 1'
#
loop_
_entity.id
_entity.type
_entity.pdbx_description
1 polymer ?
#
loop_
_entity_poly.entity_id
_entity_poly.type
_entity_poly.pdbx_seq_one_letter_code
_entity_poly.pdbx_strand_id
1 'polypeptide(L)'
;MKRIISLINSFFLVIILFSSGTALAEVKDSGKHEGIDVVININEAEAEELKTLLIGIGDSKAQAIVDYRKSNGKFVTVDDLSKVKGIGDKLVEKNRNRIIL
;
A
#
# COMPACT_ATOMS: atom_id res chain seq x y z
N MET A 1 -33.82 40.54 4.41
CA MET A 1 -33.05 39.98 3.31
C MET A 1 -31.56 40.05 3.48
N LYS A 2 -31.08 41.16 3.91
CA LYS A 2 -29.63 41.29 4.09
C LYS A 2 -29.07 40.38 5.14
N ARG A 3 -29.86 40.04 6.13
CA ARG A 3 -29.41 39.17 7.19
C ARG A 3 -29.12 37.76 6.72
N ILE A 4 -29.84 37.35 5.73
CA ILE A 4 -29.67 36.00 5.20
C ILE A 4 -28.31 35.81 4.56
N ILE A 5 -27.86 36.84 3.89
CA ILE A 5 -26.58 36.81 3.21
C ILE A 5 -25.45 36.69 4.21
N SER A 6 -25.59 37.33 5.32
CA SER A 6 -24.60 37.28 6.39
C SER A 6 -24.43 35.88 6.95
N LEU A 7 -25.51 35.17 7.08
CA LEU A 7 -25.47 33.83 7.61
C LEU A 7 -24.75 32.85 6.68
N ILE A 8 -24.94 33.06 5.41
CA ILE A 8 -24.29 32.21 4.41
C ILE A 8 -22.79 32.38 4.46
N ASN A 9 -22.35 33.58 4.64
CA ASN A 9 -20.93 33.87 4.71
C ASN A 9 -20.26 33.16 5.89
N SER A 10 -20.95 33.19 7.01
CA SER A 10 -20.41 32.57 8.19
C SER A 10 -20.27 31.08 8.06
N PHE A 11 -21.21 30.49 7.37
CA PHE A 11 -21.19 29.06 7.19
C PHE A 11 -20.04 28.61 6.29
N PHE A 12 -19.75 29.40 5.30
CA PHE A 12 -18.69 29.08 4.37
C PHE A 12 -17.32 29.07 5.04
N LEU A 13 -17.13 29.95 5.97
CA LEU A 13 -15.87 30.05 6.67
C LEU A 13 -15.53 28.82 7.47
N VAL A 14 -16.53 28.22 8.06
CA VAL A 14 -16.34 27.05 8.90
C VAL A 14 -15.83 25.85 8.12
N ILE A 15 -16.29 25.69 6.91
CA ILE A 15 -15.91 24.58 6.09
C ILE A 15 -14.42 24.60 5.74
N ILE A 16 -13.90 25.77 5.50
CA ILE A 16 -12.51 25.90 5.12
C ILE A 16 -11.58 25.50 6.27
N LEU A 17 -11.93 25.86 7.46
CA LEU A 17 -11.11 25.56 8.60
C LEU A 17 -11.04 24.06 8.86
N PHE A 18 -12.13 23.38 8.64
CA PHE A 18 -12.19 21.98 8.92
C PHE A 18 -11.30 21.19 7.97
N SER A 19 -11.25 21.60 6.74
CA SER A 19 -10.51 20.91 5.73
C SER A 19 -9.00 20.93 5.96
N SER A 20 -8.47 22.03 6.42
CA SER A 20 -7.05 22.14 6.55
C SER A 20 -6.46 21.34 7.70
N GLY A 21 -7.21 21.12 8.72
CA GLY A 21 -6.70 20.38 9.87
C GLY A 21 -6.46 18.92 9.60
N THR A 22 -7.28 18.32 8.81
CA THR A 22 -7.18 16.90 8.55
C THR A 22 -5.96 16.55 7.72
N ALA A 23 -5.68 17.36 6.76
CA ALA A 23 -4.58 17.09 5.86
C ALA A 23 -3.25 17.10 6.58
N LEU A 24 -3.09 17.98 7.53
CA LEU A 24 -1.85 18.08 8.26
C LEU A 24 -1.56 16.88 9.14
N ALA A 25 -2.59 16.34 9.71
CA ALA A 25 -2.43 15.22 10.59
C ALA A 25 -1.91 14.00 9.88
N GLU A 26 -2.37 13.77 8.69
CA GLU A 26 -1.92 12.63 7.93
C GLU A 26 -0.49 12.71 7.52
N VAL A 27 -0.06 13.87 7.11
CA VAL A 27 1.29 14.05 6.67
C VAL A 27 2.28 13.80 7.79
N LYS A 28 1.94 14.18 9.00
CA LYS A 28 2.80 14.00 10.09
C LYS A 28 3.06 12.58 10.43
N ASP A 29 2.05 11.78 10.36
CA ASP A 29 2.17 10.40 10.71
C ASP A 29 3.11 9.66 9.82
N SER A 30 3.11 9.93 8.57
CA SER A 30 3.91 9.18 7.66
C SER A 30 5.40 9.47 7.78
N GLY A 31 5.78 10.52 8.42
CA GLY A 31 7.17 10.85 8.48
C GLY A 31 7.96 10.36 9.66
N LYS A 32 7.31 9.67 10.55
CA LYS A 32 7.91 9.35 11.76
C LYS A 32 8.64 8.12 11.94
N HIS A 33 8.60 7.27 11.09
CA HIS A 33 9.14 6.00 11.32
C HIS A 33 10.50 5.79 10.89
N GLU A 34 11.28 5.10 11.64
CA GLU A 34 12.53 4.70 11.22
C GLU A 34 12.65 3.24 11.44
N GLY A 35 13.41 2.53 10.73
CA GLY A 35 13.57 1.12 10.84
C GLY A 35 12.30 0.39 10.54
N ILE A 36 11.53 0.87 9.64
CA ILE A 36 10.28 0.32 9.38
C ILE A 36 10.30 -0.86 8.57
N ASP A 37 9.38 -1.71 8.81
CA ASP A 37 9.13 -2.83 7.98
C ASP A 37 8.26 -2.38 6.84
N VAL A 38 8.81 -2.34 5.69
CA VAL A 38 8.05 -2.04 4.51
C VAL A 38 7.20 -3.24 4.17
N VAL A 39 5.91 -3.03 4.07
CA VAL A 39 4.96 -4.11 3.79
C VAL A 39 4.37 -3.93 2.41
N ILE A 40 4.27 -5.01 1.67
CA ILE A 40 3.75 -4.97 0.32
C ILE A 40 2.61 -5.97 0.14
N ASN A 41 1.56 -5.58 -0.52
CA ASN A 41 0.43 -6.46 -0.81
C ASN A 41 0.70 -7.19 -2.12
N ILE A 42 0.98 -8.49 -2.03
CA ILE A 42 1.35 -9.27 -3.20
C ILE A 42 0.20 -9.50 -4.17
N ASN A 43 -1.01 -9.26 -3.74
CA ASN A 43 -2.17 -9.39 -4.63
C ASN A 43 -2.41 -8.13 -5.46
N GLU A 44 -1.82 -7.01 -5.04
CA GLU A 44 -2.06 -5.74 -5.72
C GLU A 44 -0.82 -5.11 -6.30
N ALA A 45 0.33 -5.43 -5.78
CA ALA A 45 1.57 -4.78 -6.19
C ALA A 45 1.95 -5.09 -7.64
N GLU A 46 2.59 -4.14 -8.27
CA GLU A 46 3.09 -4.34 -9.62
C GLU A 46 4.48 -4.95 -9.57
N ALA A 47 4.92 -5.48 -10.70
CA ALA A 47 6.22 -6.14 -10.77
C ALA A 47 7.36 -5.27 -10.26
N GLU A 48 7.34 -3.99 -10.58
CA GLU A 48 8.37 -3.07 -10.12
C GLU A 48 8.42 -2.94 -8.61
N GLU A 49 7.29 -2.91 -7.98
CA GLU A 49 7.22 -2.83 -6.53
C GLU A 49 7.69 -4.11 -5.88
N LEU A 50 7.30 -5.24 -6.44
CA LEU A 50 7.72 -6.52 -5.92
C LEU A 50 9.24 -6.66 -5.99
N LYS A 51 9.81 -6.27 -7.10
CA LYS A 51 11.25 -6.32 -7.30
C LYS A 51 12.00 -5.40 -6.32
N THR A 52 11.46 -4.24 -6.08
CA THR A 52 12.11 -3.23 -5.26
C THR A 52 12.01 -3.56 -3.77
N LEU A 53 10.87 -4.04 -3.34
CA LEU A 53 10.59 -4.18 -1.91
C LEU A 53 10.82 -5.57 -1.34
N LEU A 54 10.82 -6.59 -2.16
CA LEU A 54 11.05 -7.94 -1.68
C LEU A 54 12.50 -8.36 -1.86
N ILE A 55 12.98 -9.13 -0.92
CA ILE A 55 14.36 -9.61 -0.94
C ILE A 55 14.51 -10.77 -1.90
N GLY A 56 15.50 -10.71 -2.76
CA GLY A 56 15.80 -11.81 -3.68
C GLY A 56 14.83 -11.95 -4.83
N ILE A 57 14.02 -10.95 -5.08
CA ILE A 57 13.07 -10.96 -6.17
C ILE A 57 13.54 -9.97 -7.23
N GLY A 58 13.98 -10.50 -8.36
CA GLY A 58 14.35 -9.66 -9.49
C GLY A 58 13.23 -9.56 -10.49
N ASP A 59 13.53 -9.08 -11.68
CA ASP A 59 12.53 -8.87 -12.73
C ASP A 59 11.76 -10.12 -13.07
N SER A 60 12.44 -11.21 -13.26
CA SER A 60 11.83 -12.47 -13.65
C SER A 60 10.88 -13.00 -12.61
N LYS A 61 11.30 -13.02 -11.35
CA LYS A 61 10.46 -13.52 -10.28
C LYS A 61 9.29 -12.59 -9.98
N ALA A 62 9.53 -11.29 -10.08
CA ALA A 62 8.46 -10.33 -9.89
C ALA A 62 7.38 -10.51 -10.95
N GLN A 63 7.78 -10.68 -12.18
CA GLN A 63 6.84 -10.91 -13.27
C GLN A 63 6.10 -12.25 -13.08
N ALA A 64 6.80 -13.27 -12.61
CA ALA A 64 6.20 -14.56 -12.37
C ALA A 64 5.10 -14.48 -11.29
N ILE A 65 5.30 -13.66 -10.28
CA ILE A 65 4.28 -13.44 -9.25
C ILE A 65 3.03 -12.81 -9.86
N VAL A 66 3.21 -11.79 -10.67
CA VAL A 66 2.10 -11.12 -11.33
C VAL A 66 1.37 -12.08 -12.26
N ASP A 67 2.11 -12.85 -13.03
CA ASP A 67 1.52 -13.81 -13.96
C ASP A 67 0.75 -14.90 -13.22
N TYR A 68 1.30 -15.37 -12.12
CA TYR A 68 0.66 -16.41 -11.33
C TYR A 68 -0.70 -15.92 -10.81
N ARG A 69 -0.76 -14.74 -10.23
CA ARG A 69 -2.03 -14.27 -9.69
C ARG A 69 -3.07 -13.97 -10.78
N LYS A 70 -2.62 -13.63 -11.97
CA LYS A 70 -3.52 -13.42 -13.09
C LYS A 70 -4.12 -14.73 -13.59
N SER A 71 -3.33 -15.78 -13.58
CA SER A 71 -3.77 -17.08 -14.07
C SER A 71 -4.50 -17.91 -13.03
N ASN A 72 -4.12 -17.79 -11.77
CA ASN A 72 -4.63 -18.65 -10.72
C ASN A 72 -5.47 -17.95 -9.68
N GLY A 73 -5.57 -16.65 -9.75
CA GLY A 73 -6.32 -15.88 -8.76
C GLY A 73 -5.43 -15.38 -7.64
N LYS A 74 -6.03 -14.71 -6.71
CA LYS A 74 -5.30 -14.09 -5.61
C LYS A 74 -4.62 -15.11 -4.71
N PHE A 75 -3.50 -14.70 -4.14
CA PHE A 75 -2.84 -15.49 -3.11
C PHE A 75 -3.69 -15.47 -1.85
N VAL A 76 -3.89 -16.61 -1.26
CA VAL A 76 -4.69 -16.73 -0.04
C VAL A 76 -3.79 -16.71 1.19
N THR A 77 -2.60 -17.25 1.07
CA THR A 77 -1.62 -17.23 2.15
C THR A 77 -0.27 -16.79 1.61
N VAL A 78 0.60 -16.38 2.50
CA VAL A 78 1.96 -16.01 2.11
C VAL A 78 2.69 -17.22 1.54
N ASP A 79 2.42 -18.39 2.08
CA ASP A 79 3.05 -19.62 1.61
C ASP A 79 2.71 -19.96 0.16
N ASP A 80 1.61 -19.46 -0.34
CA ASP A 80 1.23 -19.67 -1.73
C ASP A 80 2.26 -19.12 -2.70
N LEU A 81 3.10 -18.20 -2.25
CA LEU A 81 4.17 -17.70 -3.11
C LEU A 81 5.13 -18.78 -3.55
N SER A 82 5.27 -19.84 -2.77
CA SER A 82 6.17 -20.93 -3.17
C SER A 82 5.66 -21.70 -4.36
N LYS A 83 4.42 -21.48 -4.75
CA LYS A 83 3.86 -22.11 -5.95
C LYS A 83 4.29 -21.37 -7.21
N VAL A 84 4.83 -20.18 -7.06
CA VAL A 84 5.30 -19.39 -8.19
C VAL A 84 6.64 -19.92 -8.65
N LYS A 85 6.80 -20.07 -9.94
CA LYS A 85 8.03 -20.58 -10.49
C LYS A 85 9.22 -19.72 -10.09
N GLY A 86 10.25 -20.33 -9.56
CA GLY A 86 11.44 -19.64 -9.12
C GLY A 86 11.42 -19.17 -7.67
N ILE A 87 10.32 -19.35 -6.97
CA ILE A 87 10.20 -18.94 -5.58
C ILE A 87 10.02 -20.18 -4.71
N GLY A 88 11.00 -20.45 -3.87
CA GLY A 88 10.93 -21.57 -2.96
C GLY A 88 10.61 -21.12 -1.56
N ASP A 89 10.51 -22.09 -0.65
CA ASP A 89 10.15 -21.84 0.73
C ASP A 89 11.12 -20.89 1.43
N LYS A 90 12.39 -21.02 1.14
CA LYS A 90 13.38 -20.17 1.78
C LYS A 90 13.20 -18.71 1.42
N LEU A 91 12.87 -18.47 0.18
CA LEU A 91 12.66 -17.11 -0.27
C LEU A 91 11.39 -16.53 0.32
N VAL A 92 10.37 -17.36 0.47
CA VAL A 92 9.13 -16.96 1.14
C VAL A 92 9.43 -16.55 2.59
N GLU A 93 10.22 -17.35 3.28
CA GLU A 93 10.57 -17.06 4.67
C GLU A 93 11.31 -15.75 4.82
N LYS A 94 12.19 -15.45 3.92
CA LYS A 94 12.95 -14.21 3.95
C LYS A 94 12.05 -12.98 3.82
N ASN A 95 10.91 -13.15 3.19
CA ASN A 95 10.03 -12.05 2.90
C ASN A 95 8.74 -12.05 3.72
N ARG A 96 8.55 -13.04 4.55
CA ARG A 96 7.27 -13.23 5.26
C ARG A 96 6.81 -11.98 6.02
N ASN A 97 7.71 -11.30 6.65
CA ASN A 97 7.36 -10.10 7.42
C ASN A 97 7.10 -8.88 6.55
N ARG A 98 7.37 -8.98 5.28
CA ARG A 98 7.20 -7.86 4.35
C ARG A 98 5.94 -7.97 3.51
N ILE A 99 5.20 -9.06 3.67
CA ILE A 99 4.07 -9.38 2.81
C ILE A 99 2.75 -9.33 3.52
N ILE A 100 1.78 -8.70 2.88
CA ILE A 100 0.38 -8.82 3.29
C ILE A 100 -0.43 -9.24 2.07
N LEU A 101 -1.66 -9.65 2.32
CA LEU A 101 -2.56 -10.14 1.26
C LEU A 101 -3.77 -9.25 1.04
#